data_0ea660dc61049b3a20c126c1f748fe0c
#
_entry.id   0ea660dc61049b3a20c126c1f748fe0c
#
_cell.length_a   1.000
_cell.length_b   1.000
_cell.length_c   1.000
_cell.angle_alpha   90.00
_cell.angle_beta   90.00
_cell.angle_gamma   90.00
#
_symmetry.space_group_name_H-M   'P 1'
#
loop_
_entity.id
_entity.type
_entity.pdbx_description
1 polymer ?
#
loop_
_entity_poly.entity_id
_entity_poly.type
_entity_poly.pdbx_seq_one_letter_code
_entity_poly.pdbx_strand_id
1 'polypeptide(L)'
;MTNFEPKKLKNIWTIKDSISTYNIDKWGDKYFSINSDGNISVNKGIKSENKIDLFKLVKELKSREINPPLIIRFNDILKDRINALHYAFLKAIKTYKYENIYQGVFPVKCNQQKNVLEKIIEFGKQWNFGLEVGSKSELLIGLSLIHI
;
A
#
# COMPACT_ATOMS: atom_id res chain seq x y z
N MET A 1 -17.26 37.67 -45.03
CA MET A 1 -17.72 37.02 -43.79
C MET A 1 -17.28 35.60 -43.82
N THR A 2 -16.18 35.30 -43.16
CA THR A 2 -15.61 33.95 -43.11
C THR A 2 -16.20 33.21 -41.90
N ASN A 3 -17.00 32.18 -42.18
CA ASN A 3 -17.56 31.30 -41.16
C ASN A 3 -16.42 30.56 -40.47
N PHE A 4 -16.15 30.91 -39.22
CA PHE A 4 -15.24 30.19 -38.35
C PHE A 4 -16.06 29.06 -37.71
N GLU A 5 -16.02 27.85 -38.30
CA GLU A 5 -16.49 26.67 -37.62
C GLU A 5 -15.45 26.22 -36.59
N PRO A 6 -15.78 26.15 -35.28
CA PRO A 6 -14.85 25.66 -34.30
C PRO A 6 -14.71 24.15 -34.53
N LYS A 7 -13.52 23.71 -34.97
CA LYS A 7 -13.13 22.29 -34.94
C LYS A 7 -13.27 21.80 -33.48
N LYS A 8 -14.36 21.11 -33.16
CA LYS A 8 -14.45 20.26 -31.95
C LYS A 8 -13.44 19.14 -32.08
N LEU A 9 -12.21 19.40 -31.64
CA LEU A 9 -11.26 18.33 -31.29
C LEU A 9 -11.90 17.60 -30.10
N LYS A 10 -12.61 16.52 -30.35
CA LYS A 10 -12.94 15.53 -29.34
C LYS A 10 -11.60 14.88 -28.95
N ASN A 11 -10.90 15.48 -27.98
CA ASN A 11 -9.85 14.77 -27.29
C ASN A 11 -10.49 13.60 -26.56
N ILE A 12 -10.44 12.43 -27.18
CA ILE A 12 -10.88 11.19 -26.56
C ILE A 12 -9.85 10.89 -25.46
N TRP A 13 -10.29 11.03 -24.20
CA TRP A 13 -9.46 10.71 -23.05
C TRP A 13 -9.01 9.25 -23.10
N THR A 14 -7.72 9.02 -22.98
CA THR A 14 -7.13 7.68 -23.03
C THR A 14 -6.60 7.23 -21.68
N ILE A 15 -6.29 5.94 -21.54
CA ILE A 15 -5.62 5.39 -20.35
C ILE A 15 -4.27 6.06 -20.15
N LYS A 16 -3.54 6.39 -21.22
CA LYS A 16 -2.25 7.11 -21.16
C LYS A 16 -2.41 8.50 -20.56
N ASP A 17 -3.48 9.19 -20.90
CA ASP A 17 -3.80 10.51 -20.31
C ASP A 17 -4.07 10.38 -18.81
N SER A 18 -4.80 9.34 -18.39
CA SER A 18 -5.03 9.05 -16.97
C SER A 18 -3.73 8.77 -16.23
N ILE A 19 -2.87 7.90 -16.76
CA ILE A 19 -1.57 7.56 -16.16
C ILE A 19 -0.72 8.82 -15.99
N SER A 20 -0.63 9.64 -17.05
CA SER A 20 0.16 10.87 -17.06
C SER A 20 -0.40 11.92 -16.10
N THR A 21 -1.72 12.19 -16.17
CA THR A 21 -2.37 13.24 -15.38
C THR A 21 -2.34 12.93 -13.89
N TYR A 22 -2.62 11.69 -13.51
CA TYR A 22 -2.61 11.26 -12.10
C TYR A 22 -1.26 10.75 -11.62
N ASN A 23 -0.26 10.71 -12.50
CA ASN A 23 1.13 10.35 -12.18
C ASN A 23 1.27 8.99 -11.47
N ILE A 24 0.44 8.02 -11.89
CA ILE A 24 0.33 6.69 -11.26
C ILE A 24 1.68 5.96 -11.25
N ASP A 25 2.45 6.06 -12.33
CA ASP A 25 3.74 5.39 -12.48
C ASP A 25 4.77 5.84 -11.43
N LYS A 26 4.61 7.03 -10.85
CA LYS A 26 5.54 7.53 -9.82
C LYS A 26 5.15 7.15 -8.40
N TRP A 27 3.86 7.27 -8.04
CA TRP A 27 3.41 6.96 -6.68
C TRP A 27 2.87 5.55 -6.52
N GLY A 28 2.36 4.96 -7.61
CA GLY A 28 1.71 3.65 -7.57
C GLY A 28 2.69 2.49 -7.41
N ASP A 29 3.95 2.68 -7.81
CA ASP A 29 4.98 1.62 -7.82
C ASP A 29 4.39 0.35 -8.48
N LYS A 30 4.75 -0.81 -8.00
CA LYS A 30 4.22 -2.11 -8.43
C LYS A 30 2.82 -2.44 -7.89
N TYR A 31 2.27 -1.59 -7.01
CA TYR A 31 1.02 -1.88 -6.30
C TYR A 31 -0.22 -1.33 -7.00
N PHE A 32 -0.10 -0.21 -7.70
CA PHE A 32 -1.24 0.45 -8.34
C PHE A 32 -1.02 0.63 -9.83
N SER A 33 -2.10 0.49 -10.59
CA SER A 33 -2.10 0.69 -12.04
C SER A 33 -3.48 1.15 -12.52
N ILE A 34 -3.56 1.67 -13.74
CA ILE A 34 -4.84 1.89 -14.42
C ILE A 34 -5.15 0.64 -15.25
N ASN A 35 -6.37 0.10 -15.12
CA ASN A 35 -6.83 -1.05 -15.91
C ASN A 35 -7.43 -0.64 -17.27
N SER A 36 -7.87 -1.63 -18.06
CA SER A 36 -8.49 -1.41 -19.38
C SER A 36 -9.79 -0.60 -19.33
N ASP A 37 -10.47 -0.60 -18.19
CA ASP A 37 -11.70 0.16 -17.98
C ASP A 37 -11.41 1.63 -17.55
N GLY A 38 -10.12 2.00 -17.42
CA GLY A 38 -9.69 3.32 -16.95
C GLY A 38 -9.75 3.50 -15.42
N ASN A 39 -10.02 2.44 -14.66
CA ASN A 39 -10.10 2.47 -13.20
C ASN A 39 -8.74 2.18 -12.56
N ILE A 40 -8.54 2.68 -11.33
CA ILE A 40 -7.39 2.29 -10.51
C ILE A 40 -7.55 0.83 -10.07
N SER A 41 -6.52 0.05 -10.32
CA SER A 41 -6.42 -1.33 -9.84
C SER A 41 -5.28 -1.50 -8.86
N VAL A 42 -5.49 -2.35 -7.85
CA VAL A 42 -4.49 -2.73 -6.86
C VAL A 42 -4.04 -4.16 -7.13
N ASN A 43 -2.73 -4.35 -7.20
CA ASN A 43 -2.11 -5.66 -7.36
C ASN A 43 -2.05 -6.39 -6.00
N LYS A 44 -2.57 -7.61 -5.93
CA LYS A 44 -2.52 -8.47 -4.72
C LYS A 44 -1.13 -9.06 -4.43
N GLY A 45 -0.04 -8.42 -4.87
CA GLY A 45 1.33 -8.88 -4.75
C GLY A 45 2.05 -8.99 -6.08
N ILE A 46 3.37 -9.22 -6.04
CA ILE A 46 4.29 -9.11 -7.19
C ILE A 46 3.97 -10.11 -8.33
N LYS A 47 3.29 -11.22 -8.04
CA LYS A 47 3.03 -12.31 -9.00
C LYS A 47 1.55 -12.64 -9.20
N SER A 48 0.63 -11.84 -8.65
CA SER A 48 -0.79 -12.15 -8.76
C SER A 48 -1.39 -11.51 -10.01
N GLU A 49 -1.97 -12.31 -10.88
CA GLU A 49 -2.82 -11.85 -11.99
C GLU A 49 -4.14 -11.23 -11.50
N ASN A 50 -4.50 -11.49 -10.24
CA ASN A 50 -5.72 -11.00 -9.62
C ASN A 50 -5.55 -9.55 -9.14
N LYS A 51 -6.00 -8.61 -9.95
CA LYS A 51 -6.07 -7.19 -9.61
C LYS A 51 -7.43 -6.85 -9.01
N ILE A 52 -7.43 -5.98 -8.00
CA ILE A 52 -8.67 -5.44 -7.44
C ILE A 52 -8.96 -4.11 -8.12
N ASP A 53 -10.07 -4.01 -8.83
CA ASP A 53 -10.59 -2.76 -9.38
C ASP A 53 -11.25 -1.97 -8.24
N LEU A 54 -10.66 -0.80 -7.88
CA LEU A 54 -11.16 0.00 -6.76
C LEU A 54 -12.54 0.59 -6.99
N PHE A 55 -12.87 0.92 -8.22
CA PHE A 55 -14.19 1.47 -8.54
C PHE A 55 -15.29 0.41 -8.39
N LYS A 56 -15.01 -0.82 -8.87
CA LYS A 56 -15.93 -1.95 -8.71
C LYS A 56 -16.08 -2.31 -7.23
N LEU A 57 -14.97 -2.31 -6.47
CA LEU A 57 -15.00 -2.56 -5.03
C LEU A 57 -15.88 -1.53 -4.28
N VAL A 58 -15.70 -0.24 -4.55
CA VAL A 58 -16.52 0.81 -3.90
C VAL A 58 -18.00 0.67 -4.28
N LYS A 59 -18.31 0.34 -5.54
CA LYS A 59 -19.69 0.07 -5.96
C LYS A 59 -20.30 -1.11 -5.19
N GLU A 60 -19.54 -2.20 -5.02
CA GLU A 60 -19.98 -3.36 -4.25
C GLU A 60 -20.21 -3.03 -2.77
N LEU A 61 -19.30 -2.25 -2.16
CA LEU A 61 -19.48 -1.79 -0.78
C LEU A 61 -20.75 -0.94 -0.62
N LYS A 62 -21.00 -0.02 -1.56
CA LYS A 62 -22.22 0.79 -1.56
C LYS A 62 -23.49 -0.05 -1.69
N SER A 63 -23.50 -1.11 -2.48
CA SER A 63 -24.66 -2.01 -2.59
C SER A 63 -24.93 -2.80 -1.31
N ARG A 64 -23.95 -2.86 -0.40
CA ARG A 64 -24.06 -3.43 0.95
C ARG A 64 -24.28 -2.35 2.03
N GLU A 65 -24.70 -1.14 1.64
CA GLU A 65 -24.94 0.01 2.51
C GLU A 65 -23.69 0.56 3.23
N ILE A 66 -22.50 0.14 2.81
CA ILE A 66 -21.21 0.66 3.31
C ILE A 66 -20.82 1.87 2.46
N ASN A 67 -21.08 3.08 2.98
CA ASN A 67 -20.91 4.33 2.25
C ASN A 67 -19.60 5.06 2.61
N PRO A 68 -19.03 5.87 1.65
CA PRO A 68 -17.91 6.77 1.97
C PRO A 68 -18.27 7.77 3.10
N PRO A 69 -17.25 8.24 3.86
CA PRO A 69 -15.81 8.03 3.63
C PRO A 69 -15.33 6.63 4.04
N LEU A 70 -14.44 6.02 3.25
CA LEU A 70 -13.91 4.68 3.47
C LEU A 70 -12.38 4.70 3.58
N ILE A 71 -11.83 3.90 4.49
CA ILE A 71 -10.40 3.59 4.54
C ILE A 71 -10.24 2.13 4.16
N ILE A 72 -9.63 1.88 3.00
CA ILE A 72 -9.36 0.53 2.50
C ILE A 72 -7.88 0.22 2.72
N ARG A 73 -7.56 -0.90 3.37
CA ARG A 73 -6.19 -1.34 3.64
C ARG A 73 -5.89 -2.63 2.91
N PHE A 74 -4.73 -2.68 2.26
CA PHE A 74 -4.23 -3.85 1.55
C PHE A 74 -3.06 -4.45 2.35
N ASN A 75 -3.33 -5.44 3.17
CA ASN A 75 -2.35 -6.05 4.06
C ASN A 75 -1.17 -6.69 3.30
N ASP A 76 -1.40 -7.16 2.08
CA ASP A 76 -0.35 -7.73 1.23
C ASP A 76 0.73 -6.69 0.88
N ILE A 77 0.35 -5.41 0.72
CA ILE A 77 1.30 -4.33 0.51
C ILE A 77 2.17 -4.13 1.76
N LEU A 78 1.56 -4.13 2.94
CA LEU A 78 2.30 -4.01 4.20
C LEU A 78 3.29 -5.16 4.37
N LYS A 79 2.84 -6.40 4.14
CA LYS A 79 3.70 -7.60 4.18
C LYS A 79 4.88 -7.49 3.22
N ASP A 80 4.62 -7.10 1.98
CA ASP A 80 5.67 -6.95 0.97
C ASP A 80 6.68 -5.86 1.35
N ARG A 81 6.22 -4.74 1.94
CA ARG A 81 7.11 -3.65 2.38
C ARG A 81 8.00 -4.06 3.56
N ILE A 82 7.47 -4.80 4.54
CA ILE A 82 8.25 -5.34 5.65
C ILE A 82 9.32 -6.30 5.10
N ASN A 83 8.94 -7.20 4.21
CA ASN A 83 9.88 -8.13 3.59
C ASN A 83 10.96 -7.41 2.76
N ALA A 84 10.57 -6.44 1.94
CA ALA A 84 11.50 -5.69 1.11
C ALA A 84 12.56 -4.95 1.93
N LEU A 85 12.14 -4.34 3.06
CA LEU A 85 13.05 -3.68 3.99
C LEU A 85 14.09 -4.66 4.54
N HIS A 86 13.64 -5.81 5.07
CA HIS A 86 14.54 -6.81 5.65
C HIS A 86 15.47 -7.43 4.61
N TYR A 87 14.97 -7.77 3.44
CA TYR A 87 15.80 -8.28 2.35
C TYR A 87 16.87 -7.28 1.89
N ALA A 88 16.56 -5.98 1.88
CA ALA A 88 17.55 -4.94 1.54
C ALA A 88 18.70 -4.93 2.55
N PHE A 89 18.40 -4.98 3.86
CA PHE A 89 19.44 -5.06 4.89
C PHE A 89 20.22 -6.37 4.86
N LEU A 90 19.54 -7.51 4.69
CA LEU A 90 20.23 -8.81 4.56
C LEU A 90 21.18 -8.83 3.37
N LYS A 91 20.76 -8.25 2.23
CA LYS A 91 21.61 -8.12 1.05
C LYS A 91 22.83 -7.25 1.34
N ALA A 92 22.65 -6.11 2.02
CA ALA A 92 23.74 -5.22 2.40
C ALA A 92 24.72 -5.90 3.37
N ILE A 93 24.23 -6.55 4.42
CA ILE A 93 25.03 -7.33 5.39
C ILE A 93 25.89 -8.36 4.66
N LYS A 94 25.29 -9.13 3.76
CA LYS A 94 26.05 -10.13 2.96
C LYS A 94 27.09 -9.49 2.04
N THR A 95 26.71 -8.40 1.37
CA THR A 95 27.60 -7.72 0.39
C THR A 95 28.82 -7.12 1.07
N TYR A 96 28.63 -6.48 2.23
CA TYR A 96 29.68 -5.78 2.97
C TYR A 96 30.32 -6.64 4.06
N LYS A 97 29.94 -7.92 4.15
CA LYS A 97 30.45 -8.87 5.18
C LYS A 97 30.33 -8.29 6.61
N TYR A 98 29.20 -7.65 6.87
CA TYR A 98 28.93 -7.09 8.20
C TYR A 98 28.64 -8.24 9.18
N GLU A 99 29.35 -8.25 10.34
CA GLU A 99 29.36 -9.37 11.27
C GLU A 99 28.21 -9.38 12.28
N ASN A 100 27.25 -8.47 12.12
CA ASN A 100 26.10 -8.40 13.01
C ASN A 100 24.78 -8.54 12.24
N ILE A 101 23.65 -8.50 12.95
CA ILE A 101 22.31 -8.65 12.40
C ILE A 101 21.61 -7.29 12.27
N TYR A 102 20.60 -7.24 11.41
CA TYR A 102 19.61 -6.16 11.38
C TYR A 102 18.35 -6.61 12.10
N GLN A 103 17.90 -5.81 13.06
CA GLN A 103 16.60 -5.97 13.72
C GLN A 103 15.81 -4.68 13.57
N GLY A 104 14.73 -4.73 12.81
CA GLY A 104 13.85 -3.59 12.63
C GLY A 104 12.83 -3.46 13.74
N VAL A 105 12.36 -2.24 13.99
CA VAL A 105 11.24 -1.95 14.89
C VAL A 105 10.27 -0.98 14.23
N PHE A 106 8.99 -1.11 14.55
CA PHE A 106 7.95 -0.20 14.11
C PHE A 106 7.56 0.74 15.25
N PRO A 107 7.67 2.06 15.08
CA PRO A 107 7.23 3.03 16.08
C PRO A 107 5.70 3.06 16.19
N VAL A 108 5.16 2.69 17.35
CA VAL A 108 3.71 2.65 17.60
C VAL A 108 3.04 4.01 17.36
N LYS A 109 3.74 5.11 17.67
CA LYS A 109 3.26 6.48 17.44
C LYS A 109 2.89 6.78 15.97
N CYS A 110 3.48 6.07 15.00
CA CYS A 110 3.19 6.28 13.58
C CYS A 110 1.80 5.79 13.20
N ASN A 111 1.32 4.69 13.81
CA ASN A 111 -0.05 4.20 13.64
C ASN A 111 -0.43 3.28 14.80
N GLN A 112 -1.33 3.77 15.68
CA GLN A 112 -1.76 3.06 16.88
C GLN A 112 -2.99 2.16 16.66
N GLN A 113 -3.45 2.01 15.41
CA GLN A 113 -4.62 1.18 15.14
C GLN A 113 -4.30 -0.30 15.35
N LYS A 114 -5.08 -0.95 16.20
CA LYS A 114 -4.90 -2.35 16.59
C LYS A 114 -4.71 -3.28 15.41
N ASN A 115 -5.60 -3.22 14.43
CA ASN A 115 -5.55 -4.06 13.22
C ASN A 115 -4.28 -3.86 12.37
N VAL A 116 -3.65 -2.69 12.41
CA VAL A 116 -2.38 -2.42 11.71
C VAL A 116 -1.22 -3.02 12.48
N LEU A 117 -1.17 -2.80 13.79
CA LEU A 117 -0.10 -3.31 14.64
C LEU A 117 -0.09 -4.84 14.70
N GLU A 118 -1.27 -5.47 14.79
CA GLU A 118 -1.40 -6.94 14.71
C GLU A 118 -0.79 -7.49 13.42
N LYS A 119 -1.06 -6.85 12.28
CA LYS A 119 -0.49 -7.28 10.99
C LYS A 119 1.01 -7.00 10.88
N ILE A 120 1.51 -5.92 11.48
CA ILE A 120 2.95 -5.66 11.55
C ILE A 120 3.66 -6.76 12.34
N ILE A 121 3.13 -7.15 13.49
CA ILE A 121 3.69 -8.23 14.32
C ILE A 121 3.60 -9.56 13.58
N GLU A 122 2.44 -9.90 13.02
CA GLU A 122 2.23 -11.15 12.28
C GLU A 122 3.24 -11.30 11.13
N PHE A 123 3.35 -10.28 10.28
CA PHE A 123 4.23 -10.32 9.11
C PHE A 123 5.71 -10.14 9.45
N GLY A 124 5.98 -9.44 10.55
CA GLY A 124 7.32 -9.20 11.04
C GLY A 124 7.91 -10.36 11.86
N LYS A 125 7.09 -11.31 12.30
CA LYS A 125 7.51 -12.42 13.19
C LYS A 125 8.72 -13.20 12.66
N GLN A 126 8.75 -13.50 11.38
CA GLN A 126 9.86 -14.19 10.73
C GLN A 126 11.19 -13.42 10.76
N TRP A 127 11.13 -12.10 11.00
CA TRP A 127 12.27 -11.19 11.02
C TRP A 127 12.65 -10.72 12.43
N ASN A 128 11.98 -11.21 13.47
CA ASN A 128 12.04 -10.66 14.82
C ASN A 128 11.77 -9.15 14.86
N PHE A 129 10.86 -8.68 13.98
CA PHE A 129 10.51 -7.27 13.88
C PHE A 129 9.73 -6.83 15.10
N GLY A 130 10.23 -5.83 15.81
CA GLY A 130 9.68 -5.39 17.09
C GLY A 130 8.79 -4.15 16.97
N LEU A 131 8.31 -3.69 18.14
CA LEU A 131 7.64 -2.41 18.30
C LEU A 131 8.52 -1.45 19.10
N GLU A 132 8.58 -0.20 18.68
CA GLU A 132 9.13 0.90 19.50
C GLU A 132 7.96 1.60 20.20
N VAL A 133 8.09 1.77 21.50
CA VAL A 133 7.10 2.41 22.37
C VAL A 133 7.75 3.56 23.13
N GLY A 134 7.24 4.78 22.95
CA GLY A 134 7.80 6.00 23.51
C GLY A 134 7.00 6.59 24.67
N SER A 135 5.85 5.97 25.05
CA SER A 135 4.99 6.46 26.13
C SER A 135 4.36 5.30 26.92
N LYS A 136 3.81 5.60 28.11
CA LYS A 136 3.08 4.60 28.92
C LYS A 136 1.89 3.99 28.19
N SER A 137 1.14 4.80 27.45
CA SER A 137 -0.01 4.32 26.66
C SER A 137 0.44 3.42 25.52
N GLU A 138 1.50 3.78 24.81
CA GLU A 138 2.06 2.92 23.78
C GLU A 138 2.62 1.60 24.31
N LEU A 139 3.22 1.63 25.53
CA LEU A 139 3.65 0.41 26.20
C LEU A 139 2.48 -0.53 26.48
N LEU A 140 1.35 -0.02 26.96
CA LEU A 140 0.15 -0.81 27.18
C LEU A 140 -0.39 -1.40 25.87
N ILE A 141 -0.37 -0.63 24.78
CA ILE A 141 -0.71 -1.12 23.44
C ILE A 141 0.24 -2.27 23.06
N GLY A 142 1.54 -2.06 23.16
CA GLY A 142 2.55 -3.09 22.83
C GLY A 142 2.36 -4.38 23.65
N LEU A 143 2.19 -4.26 24.96
CA LEU A 143 1.97 -5.39 25.86
C LEU A 143 0.67 -6.14 25.53
N SER A 144 -0.38 -5.46 25.08
CA SER A 144 -1.64 -6.10 24.69
C SER A 144 -1.53 -6.95 23.41
N LEU A 145 -0.47 -6.76 22.63
CA LEU A 145 -0.27 -7.41 21.34
C LEU A 145 0.75 -8.57 21.37
N ILE A 146 1.58 -8.65 22.41
CA ILE A 146 2.65 -9.67 22.49
C ILE A 146 2.13 -11.08 22.84
N HIS A 147 0.86 -11.20 23.21
CA HIS A 147 0.20 -12.48 23.54
C HIS A 147 -0.62 -13.07 22.40
N ILE A 148 -0.49 -12.52 21.19
CA ILE A 148 -1.20 -12.96 19.99
C ILE A 148 -0.41 -14.05 19.24
#